data_a3135629116bfbc87ba6c66a3661a324
#
_entry.id   a3135629116bfbc87ba6c66a3661a324
#
_cell.length_a   1.000
_cell.length_b   1.000
_cell.length_c   1.000
_cell.angle_alpha   90.00
_cell.angle_beta   90.00
_cell.angle_gamma   90.00
#
_symmetry.space_group_name_H-M   'P 1'
#
loop_
_entity.id
_entity.type
_entity.pdbx_description
1 polymer ?
#
loop_
_entity_poly.entity_id
_entity_poly.type
_entity_poly.pdbx_seq_one_letter_code
_entity_poly.pdbx_strand_id
1 'polypeptide(L)'
;MNADEFKELFGQTLRSDAPTARQFEQLAAALREVYSSGEEQLRRHVRNRLKQIGERTGEALAERDFDPDTARLLIADEIGFAGWNELIEKLPVIDKPILFQYAVAAMVRGDFTALEEALGGPEHFDDRIIQWHEKGYFEDEPETLAEVFSAACMLGRDGAAEYLLDRGVDPLAGTRTGMNGFHYAASSGRLGVIKLLIARNVPVEEKNMYGGTVLGQALWSAVHEHKNDHAGIIEALIEAGAYIEPGTREWWDEQDVPSDETKRRVAEALRLRR
;
A
#
# COMPACT_ATOMS: atom_id res chain seq x y z
N MET A 1 -15.42 21.62 -11.45
CA MET A 1 -14.55 20.42 -11.45
C MET A 1 -15.14 19.41 -10.49
N ASN A 2 -15.16 18.11 -10.85
CA ASN A 2 -15.54 17.01 -9.97
C ASN A 2 -14.29 16.28 -9.45
N ALA A 3 -14.46 15.27 -8.55
CA ALA A 3 -13.33 14.56 -7.95
C ALA A 3 -12.50 13.75 -8.97
N ASP A 4 -13.13 13.16 -10.00
CA ASP A 4 -12.43 12.39 -11.01
C ASP A 4 -11.56 13.30 -11.90
N GLU A 5 -12.09 14.48 -12.29
CA GLU A 5 -11.32 15.50 -13.02
C GLU A 5 -10.15 16.01 -12.19
N PHE A 6 -10.32 16.16 -10.87
CA PHE A 6 -9.23 16.54 -9.96
C PHE A 6 -8.17 15.45 -9.89
N LYS A 7 -8.56 14.18 -9.72
CA LYS A 7 -7.61 13.05 -9.69
C LYS A 7 -6.80 12.96 -10.99
N GLU A 8 -7.45 13.17 -12.13
CA GLU A 8 -6.76 13.18 -13.43
C GLU A 8 -5.75 14.31 -13.51
N LEU A 9 -6.12 15.54 -13.13
CA LEU A 9 -5.21 16.70 -13.10
C LEU A 9 -4.04 16.47 -12.14
N PHE A 10 -4.29 15.90 -10.98
CA PHE A 10 -3.27 15.54 -9.98
C PHE A 10 -2.29 14.52 -10.57
N GLY A 11 -2.79 13.43 -11.12
CA GLY A 11 -1.97 12.40 -11.76
C GLY A 11 -1.14 12.93 -12.94
N GLN A 12 -1.71 13.78 -13.79
CA GLN A 12 -0.97 14.44 -14.88
C GLN A 12 0.16 15.32 -14.36
N THR A 13 -0.08 16.08 -13.29
CA THR A 13 0.95 16.93 -12.68
C THR A 13 2.09 16.10 -12.09
N LEU A 14 1.77 15.01 -11.39
CA LEU A 14 2.78 14.10 -10.83
C LEU A 14 3.65 13.44 -11.91
N ARG A 15 3.06 13.07 -13.03
CA ARG A 15 3.76 12.40 -14.14
C ARG A 15 4.49 13.34 -15.08
N SER A 16 4.42 14.65 -14.82
CA SER A 16 5.19 15.66 -15.58
C SER A 16 6.69 15.52 -15.29
N ASP A 17 7.52 15.56 -16.33
CA ASP A 17 8.98 15.49 -16.19
C ASP A 17 9.57 16.72 -15.44
N ALA A 18 8.91 17.87 -15.54
CA ALA A 18 9.33 19.11 -14.87
C ALA A 18 8.09 19.91 -14.42
N PRO A 19 7.39 19.48 -13.37
CA PRO A 19 6.23 20.19 -12.88
C PRO A 19 6.62 21.56 -12.30
N THR A 20 5.78 22.55 -12.54
CA THR A 20 6.03 23.92 -12.15
C THR A 20 5.23 24.32 -10.91
N ALA A 21 5.68 25.34 -10.17
CA ALA A 21 4.93 25.92 -9.06
C ALA A 21 3.51 26.35 -9.49
N ARG A 22 3.34 26.81 -10.73
CA ARG A 22 2.03 27.19 -11.28
C ARG A 22 1.07 26.00 -11.38
N GLN A 23 1.56 24.83 -11.77
CA GLN A 23 0.72 23.61 -11.83
C GLN A 23 0.26 23.18 -10.43
N PHE A 24 1.12 23.29 -9.42
CA PHE A 24 0.74 23.01 -8.04
C PHE A 24 -0.25 24.04 -7.47
N GLU A 25 -0.13 25.32 -7.82
CA GLU A 25 -1.14 26.33 -7.51
C GLU A 25 -2.49 26.01 -8.16
N GLN A 26 -2.49 25.52 -9.38
CA GLN A 26 -3.71 25.07 -10.05
C GLN A 26 -4.34 23.88 -9.33
N LEU A 27 -3.53 22.91 -8.86
CA LEU A 27 -4.02 21.78 -8.05
C LEU A 27 -4.65 22.24 -6.74
N ALA A 28 -4.01 23.17 -6.01
CA ALA A 28 -4.55 23.69 -4.77
C ALA A 28 -5.89 24.43 -4.99
N ALA A 29 -5.99 25.20 -6.06
CA ALA A 29 -7.24 25.87 -6.45
C ALA A 29 -8.33 24.87 -6.83
N ALA A 30 -7.98 23.86 -7.62
CA ALA A 30 -8.86 22.78 -8.03
C ALA A 30 -9.40 21.97 -6.83
N LEU A 31 -8.53 21.61 -5.89
CA LEU A 31 -8.92 20.92 -4.66
C LEU A 31 -9.96 21.70 -3.87
N ARG A 32 -9.81 23.03 -3.76
CA ARG A 32 -10.79 23.90 -3.11
C ARG A 32 -12.14 23.94 -3.83
N GLU A 33 -12.10 23.99 -5.16
CA GLU A 33 -13.33 23.99 -5.96
C GLU A 33 -14.12 22.69 -5.73
N VAL A 34 -13.46 21.53 -5.83
CA VAL A 34 -14.10 20.23 -5.61
C VAL A 34 -14.55 20.07 -4.15
N TYR A 35 -13.76 20.51 -3.19
CA TYR A 35 -14.16 20.51 -1.78
C TYR A 35 -15.45 21.34 -1.56
N SER A 36 -15.54 22.50 -2.21
CA SER A 36 -16.70 23.39 -2.12
C SER A 36 -17.95 22.82 -2.81
N SER A 37 -17.80 21.92 -3.78
CA SER A 37 -18.92 21.24 -4.44
C SER A 37 -19.68 20.27 -3.52
N GLY A 38 -19.07 19.86 -2.41
CA GLY A 38 -19.74 19.06 -1.38
C GLY A 38 -19.58 17.56 -1.53
N GLU A 39 -18.66 17.09 -2.36
CA GLU A 39 -18.39 15.66 -2.52
C GLU A 39 -17.91 15.03 -1.20
N GLU A 40 -18.73 14.15 -0.62
CA GLU A 40 -18.51 13.62 0.72
C GLU A 40 -17.26 12.73 0.82
N GLN A 41 -16.92 11.99 -0.21
CA GLN A 41 -15.70 11.18 -0.21
C GLN A 41 -14.43 12.04 -0.12
N LEU A 42 -14.35 13.11 -0.93
CA LEU A 42 -13.24 14.04 -0.88
C LEU A 42 -13.19 14.79 0.45
N ARG A 43 -14.33 15.25 0.96
CA ARG A 43 -14.40 15.92 2.26
C ARG A 43 -13.93 15.01 3.38
N ARG A 44 -14.28 13.73 3.35
CA ARG A 44 -13.78 12.74 4.32
C ARG A 44 -12.28 12.55 4.21
N HIS A 45 -11.76 12.44 2.98
CA HIS A 45 -10.32 12.35 2.74
C HIS A 45 -9.60 13.58 3.31
N VAL A 46 -10.03 14.78 2.96
CA VAL A 46 -9.47 16.04 3.48
C VAL A 46 -9.49 16.09 5.02
N ARG A 47 -10.63 15.76 5.66
CA ARG A 47 -10.71 15.71 7.12
C ARG A 47 -9.69 14.77 7.75
N ASN A 48 -9.58 13.57 7.20
CA ASN A 48 -8.64 12.58 7.72
C ASN A 48 -7.19 13.03 7.56
N ARG A 49 -6.87 13.65 6.41
CA ARG A 49 -5.52 14.18 6.17
C ARG A 49 -5.19 15.36 7.10
N LEU A 50 -6.09 16.31 7.25
CA LEU A 50 -5.90 17.44 8.18
C LEU A 50 -5.71 16.95 9.63
N LYS A 51 -6.47 15.95 10.05
CA LYS A 51 -6.30 15.30 11.36
C LYS A 51 -4.91 14.69 11.50
N GLN A 52 -4.43 13.92 10.52
CA GLN A 52 -3.11 13.30 10.54
C GLN A 52 -1.98 14.35 10.55
N ILE A 53 -2.11 15.42 9.77
CA ILE A 53 -1.16 16.52 9.79
C ILE A 53 -1.14 17.17 11.17
N GLY A 54 -2.30 17.49 11.73
CA GLY A 54 -2.44 18.08 13.06
C GLY A 54 -1.84 17.22 14.18
N GLU A 55 -2.07 15.90 14.15
CA GLU A 55 -1.47 14.97 15.10
C GLU A 55 0.08 14.94 15.00
N ARG A 56 0.62 15.06 13.80
CA ARG A 56 2.08 15.08 13.56
C ARG A 56 2.73 16.42 13.91
N THR A 57 2.07 17.53 13.62
CA THR A 57 2.62 18.90 13.82
C THR A 57 2.28 19.51 15.18
N GLY A 58 1.27 18.96 15.87
CA GLY A 58 0.72 19.57 17.08
C GLY A 58 -0.21 20.76 16.81
N GLU A 59 -0.59 21.01 15.56
CA GLU A 59 -1.46 22.12 15.17
C GLU A 59 -2.93 21.70 15.11
N ALA A 60 -3.84 22.58 15.54
CA ALA A 60 -5.28 22.35 15.42
C ALA A 60 -5.77 22.82 14.03
N LEU A 61 -5.71 21.93 13.05
CA LEU A 61 -6.21 22.18 11.69
C LEU A 61 -7.71 21.88 11.63
N ALA A 62 -8.52 22.89 11.34
CA ALA A 62 -9.97 22.77 11.27
C ALA A 62 -10.49 22.75 9.84
N GLU A 63 -11.40 21.83 9.55
CA GLU A 63 -12.05 21.69 8.22
C GLU A 63 -12.80 22.95 7.78
N ARG A 64 -13.44 23.66 8.72
CA ARG A 64 -14.24 24.86 8.43
C ARG A 64 -13.46 26.01 7.79
N ASP A 65 -12.14 26.00 7.95
CA ASP A 65 -11.22 27.03 7.44
C ASP A 65 -10.42 26.50 6.24
N PHE A 66 -11.09 25.75 5.33
CA PHE A 66 -10.46 25.22 4.12
C PHE A 66 -10.15 26.34 3.12
N ASP A 67 -9.17 27.14 3.49
CA ASP A 67 -8.66 28.28 2.77
C ASP A 67 -7.58 27.90 1.72
N PRO A 68 -7.04 28.85 0.92
CA PRO A 68 -5.99 28.56 -0.03
C PRO A 68 -4.73 27.96 0.58
N ASP A 69 -4.33 28.38 1.79
CA ASP A 69 -3.10 27.91 2.43
C ASP A 69 -3.26 26.50 2.96
N THR A 70 -4.42 26.17 3.49
CA THR A 70 -4.78 24.78 3.86
C THR A 70 -4.76 23.84 2.66
N ALA A 71 -5.28 24.28 1.51
CA ALA A 71 -5.23 23.48 0.28
C ALA A 71 -3.79 23.27 -0.22
N ARG A 72 -2.95 24.30 -0.18
CA ARG A 72 -1.52 24.22 -0.49
C ARG A 72 -0.79 23.25 0.44
N LEU A 73 -1.06 23.36 1.76
CA LEU A 73 -0.51 22.44 2.75
C LEU A 73 -0.85 21.00 2.43
N LEU A 74 -2.12 20.70 2.11
CA LEU A 74 -2.57 19.35 1.75
C LEU A 74 -1.89 18.83 0.49
N ILE A 75 -1.78 19.64 -0.56
CA ILE A 75 -1.08 19.24 -1.80
C ILE A 75 0.39 18.94 -1.51
N ALA A 76 1.08 19.76 -0.74
CA ALA A 76 2.48 19.55 -0.38
C ALA A 76 2.66 18.28 0.47
N ASP A 77 1.81 18.09 1.49
CA ASP A 77 1.84 16.92 2.38
C ASP A 77 1.50 15.62 1.63
N GLU A 78 0.57 15.67 0.69
CA GLU A 78 0.21 14.52 -0.15
C GLU A 78 1.42 14.01 -0.96
N ILE A 79 2.26 14.92 -1.43
CA ILE A 79 3.48 14.61 -2.19
C ILE A 79 4.66 14.24 -1.27
N GLY A 80 4.56 14.50 0.04
CA GLY A 80 5.58 14.12 1.02
C GLY A 80 6.47 15.29 1.49
N PHE A 81 6.06 16.53 1.23
CA PHE A 81 6.74 17.71 1.76
C PHE A 81 6.07 18.21 3.04
N ALA A 82 6.86 18.75 3.97
CA ALA A 82 6.34 19.26 5.25
C ALA A 82 5.43 20.50 5.07
N GLY A 83 5.50 21.16 3.93
CA GLY A 83 4.64 22.30 3.63
C GLY A 83 4.92 22.90 2.25
N TRP A 84 4.10 23.90 1.88
CA TRP A 84 4.13 24.54 0.58
C TRP A 84 5.47 25.16 0.23
N ASN A 85 6.08 25.88 1.17
CA ASN A 85 7.36 26.57 0.93
C ASN A 85 8.46 25.56 0.60
N GLU A 86 8.52 24.44 1.33
CA GLU A 86 9.49 23.38 1.04
C GLU A 86 9.30 22.78 -0.34
N LEU A 87 8.05 22.48 -0.74
CA LEU A 87 7.75 22.01 -2.08
C LEU A 87 8.29 22.96 -3.14
N ILE A 88 7.96 24.27 -3.03
CA ILE A 88 8.33 25.25 -4.03
C ILE A 88 9.85 25.49 -4.09
N GLU A 89 10.54 25.50 -2.96
CA GLU A 89 12.00 25.64 -2.88
C GLU A 89 12.73 24.45 -3.49
N LYS A 90 12.21 23.23 -3.30
CA LYS A 90 12.85 22.01 -3.80
C LYS A 90 12.57 21.71 -5.26
N LEU A 91 11.44 22.17 -5.83
CA LEU A 91 11.08 21.89 -7.22
C LEU A 91 12.21 22.15 -8.24
N PRO A 92 12.98 23.25 -8.18
CA PRO A 92 14.01 23.52 -9.18
C PRO A 92 15.28 22.68 -9.04
N VAL A 93 15.47 22.02 -7.89
CA VAL A 93 16.73 21.32 -7.53
C VAL A 93 16.54 19.83 -7.26
N ILE A 94 15.30 19.35 -7.36
CA ILE A 94 15.00 17.94 -7.11
C ILE A 94 15.50 17.09 -8.29
N ASP A 95 16.30 16.10 -7.99
CA ASP A 95 16.91 15.17 -8.95
C ASP A 95 16.07 13.94 -9.25
N LYS A 96 15.11 13.63 -8.37
CA LYS A 96 14.16 12.52 -8.51
C LYS A 96 12.80 13.06 -8.98
N PRO A 97 12.05 12.31 -9.80
CA PRO A 97 10.71 12.74 -10.24
C PRO A 97 9.76 13.03 -9.06
N ILE A 98 8.89 14.02 -9.21
CA ILE A 98 7.84 14.30 -8.20
C ILE A 98 6.94 13.09 -7.98
N LEU A 99 6.68 12.32 -9.03
CA LEU A 99 5.97 11.04 -8.92
C LEU A 99 6.67 10.07 -7.96
N PHE A 100 8.00 10.03 -7.96
CA PHE A 100 8.76 9.21 -7.01
C PHE A 100 8.58 9.71 -5.57
N GLN A 101 8.65 11.03 -5.34
CA GLN A 101 8.41 11.60 -4.01
C GLN A 101 7.01 11.28 -3.48
N TYR A 102 5.99 11.43 -4.33
CA TYR A 102 4.62 11.03 -4.01
C TYR A 102 4.52 9.54 -3.68
N ALA A 103 5.17 8.68 -4.47
CA ALA A 103 5.15 7.24 -4.27
C ALA A 103 5.76 6.86 -2.91
N VAL A 104 6.91 7.45 -2.54
CA VAL A 104 7.53 7.28 -1.22
C VAL A 104 6.56 7.70 -0.11
N ALA A 105 5.94 8.86 -0.25
CA ALA A 105 4.99 9.37 0.73
C ALA A 105 3.75 8.46 0.87
N ALA A 106 3.20 7.96 -0.26
CA ALA A 106 2.08 7.02 -0.26
C ALA A 106 2.45 5.69 0.43
N MET A 107 3.63 5.15 0.15
CA MET A 107 4.14 3.93 0.81
C MET A 107 4.29 4.12 2.31
N VAL A 108 4.90 5.21 2.75
CA VAL A 108 5.06 5.54 4.18
C VAL A 108 3.71 5.64 4.90
N ARG A 109 2.66 6.09 4.20
CA ARG A 109 1.30 6.14 4.73
C ARG A 109 0.56 4.81 4.67
N GLY A 110 1.07 3.81 3.95
CA GLY A 110 0.38 2.54 3.67
C GLY A 110 -0.76 2.69 2.66
N ASP A 111 -0.78 3.75 1.87
CA ASP A 111 -1.80 3.97 0.82
C ASP A 111 -1.35 3.38 -0.52
N PHE A 112 -1.31 2.06 -0.56
CA PHE A 112 -0.83 1.32 -1.73
C PHE A 112 -1.79 1.40 -2.92
N THR A 113 -3.08 1.66 -2.69
CA THR A 113 -4.04 1.88 -3.78
C THR A 113 -3.78 3.21 -4.48
N ALA A 114 -3.58 4.29 -3.71
CA ALA A 114 -3.22 5.59 -4.28
C ALA A 114 -1.86 5.54 -4.99
N LEU A 115 -0.90 4.77 -4.45
CA LEU A 115 0.37 4.50 -5.11
C LEU A 115 0.15 3.88 -6.50
N GLU A 116 -0.61 2.80 -6.59
CA GLU A 116 -0.85 2.10 -7.86
C GLU A 116 -1.55 3.00 -8.88
N GLU A 117 -2.57 3.73 -8.46
CA GLU A 117 -3.29 4.70 -9.32
C GLU A 117 -2.34 5.79 -9.87
N ALA A 118 -1.46 6.34 -9.02
CA ALA A 118 -0.51 7.37 -9.42
C ALA A 118 0.54 6.85 -10.41
N LEU A 119 0.95 5.59 -10.28
CA LEU A 119 1.88 4.94 -11.22
C LEU A 119 1.24 4.65 -12.60
N GLY A 120 -0.05 4.85 -12.74
CA GLY A 120 -0.79 4.64 -13.99
C GLY A 120 -1.53 3.31 -14.05
N GLY A 121 -1.76 2.68 -12.90
CA GLY A 121 -2.47 1.42 -12.77
C GLY A 121 -1.57 0.18 -12.69
N PRO A 122 -2.21 -0.98 -12.57
CA PRO A 122 -1.54 -2.27 -12.40
C PRO A 122 -0.51 -2.59 -13.48
N GLU A 123 -0.81 -2.22 -14.71
CA GLU A 123 0.00 -2.52 -15.90
C GLU A 123 1.32 -1.74 -15.97
N HIS A 124 1.46 -0.68 -15.21
CA HIS A 124 2.66 0.16 -15.20
C HIS A 124 3.46 0.05 -13.90
N PHE A 125 2.91 -0.60 -12.88
CA PHE A 125 3.53 -0.68 -11.56
C PHE A 125 4.92 -1.33 -11.62
N ASP A 126 4.99 -2.55 -12.18
CA ASP A 126 6.23 -3.33 -12.21
C ASP A 126 7.33 -2.59 -12.99
N ASP A 127 7.02 -2.13 -14.20
CA ASP A 127 7.96 -1.40 -15.05
C ASP A 127 8.49 -0.13 -14.35
N ARG A 128 7.63 0.58 -13.65
CA ARG A 128 8.00 1.81 -12.96
C ARG A 128 8.92 1.56 -11.78
N ILE A 129 8.62 0.56 -10.96
CA ILE A 129 9.45 0.18 -9.81
C ILE A 129 10.82 -0.32 -10.29
N ILE A 130 10.85 -1.17 -11.30
CA ILE A 130 12.09 -1.67 -11.91
C ILE A 130 12.95 -0.51 -12.42
N GLN A 131 12.35 0.40 -13.21
CA GLN A 131 13.05 1.57 -13.75
C GLN A 131 13.65 2.47 -12.66
N TRP A 132 12.90 2.73 -11.57
CA TRP A 132 13.39 3.55 -10.47
C TRP A 132 14.52 2.88 -9.70
N HIS A 133 14.44 1.57 -9.49
CA HIS A 133 15.52 0.81 -8.87
C HIS A 133 16.79 0.84 -9.74
N GLU A 134 16.66 0.61 -11.05
CA GLU A 134 17.81 0.66 -11.99
C GLU A 134 18.45 2.04 -12.09
N LYS A 135 17.68 3.12 -11.85
CA LYS A 135 18.19 4.50 -11.77
C LYS A 135 18.81 4.85 -10.42
N GLY A 136 18.84 3.92 -9.46
CA GLY A 136 19.39 4.16 -8.13
C GLY A 136 18.54 5.04 -7.22
N TYR A 137 17.27 5.28 -7.53
CA TYR A 137 16.43 6.20 -6.74
C TYR A 137 16.18 5.71 -5.30
N PHE A 138 16.37 4.42 -5.05
CA PHE A 138 16.22 3.81 -3.73
C PHE A 138 17.52 3.67 -2.94
N GLU A 139 18.69 4.04 -3.50
CA GLU A 139 20.00 3.83 -2.85
C GLU A 139 20.09 4.50 -1.48
N ASP A 140 19.54 5.70 -1.35
CA ASP A 140 19.54 6.46 -0.10
C ASP A 140 18.32 6.13 0.77
N GLU A 141 17.47 5.18 0.36
CA GLU A 141 16.16 4.90 0.97
C GLU A 141 15.89 3.40 1.13
N PRO A 142 16.73 2.67 1.88
CA PRO A 142 16.58 1.21 2.01
C PRO A 142 15.27 0.80 2.71
N GLU A 143 14.77 1.61 3.64
CA GLU A 143 13.46 1.36 4.30
C GLU A 143 12.31 1.50 3.29
N THR A 144 12.40 2.49 2.40
CA THR A 144 11.42 2.66 1.32
C THR A 144 11.41 1.48 0.37
N LEU A 145 12.55 0.87 0.09
CA LEU A 145 12.63 -0.31 -0.77
C LEU A 145 11.90 -1.52 -0.15
N ALA A 146 11.97 -1.70 1.18
CA ALA A 146 11.19 -2.72 1.89
C ALA A 146 9.68 -2.45 1.83
N GLU A 147 9.27 -1.18 1.93
CA GLU A 147 7.87 -0.77 1.76
C GLU A 147 7.38 -1.01 0.32
N VAL A 148 8.20 -0.73 -0.70
CA VAL A 148 7.90 -1.05 -2.11
C VAL A 148 7.66 -2.53 -2.30
N PHE A 149 8.53 -3.38 -1.74
CA PHE A 149 8.35 -4.83 -1.80
C PHE A 149 7.03 -5.27 -1.14
N SER A 150 6.73 -4.72 0.02
CA SER A 150 5.48 -5.01 0.72
C SER A 150 4.25 -4.53 -0.05
N ALA A 151 4.33 -3.37 -0.72
CA ALA A 151 3.29 -2.88 -1.62
C ALA A 151 3.09 -3.81 -2.82
N ALA A 152 4.17 -4.26 -3.46
CA ALA A 152 4.11 -5.23 -4.56
C ALA A 152 3.43 -6.53 -4.12
N CYS A 153 3.77 -7.03 -2.92
CA CYS A 153 3.14 -8.22 -2.34
C CYS A 153 1.64 -8.02 -2.08
N MET A 154 1.25 -6.90 -1.48
CA MET A 154 -0.16 -6.59 -1.19
C MET A 154 -0.99 -6.44 -2.47
N LEU A 155 -0.43 -5.77 -3.47
CA LEU A 155 -1.10 -5.51 -4.74
C LEU A 155 -1.09 -6.71 -5.69
N GLY A 156 -0.25 -7.75 -5.41
CA GLY A 156 -0.09 -8.92 -6.27
C GLY A 156 0.69 -8.59 -7.53
N ARG A 157 1.75 -7.80 -7.40
CA ARG A 157 2.68 -7.42 -8.47
C ARG A 157 3.85 -8.39 -8.49
N ASP A 158 3.59 -9.58 -9.04
CA ASP A 158 4.53 -10.71 -9.02
C ASP A 158 5.86 -10.35 -9.68
N GLY A 159 5.84 -9.58 -10.79
CA GLY A 159 7.04 -9.16 -11.51
C GLY A 159 7.95 -8.25 -10.67
N ALA A 160 7.39 -7.21 -10.05
CA ALA A 160 8.16 -6.34 -9.16
C ALA A 160 8.67 -7.09 -7.92
N ALA A 161 7.83 -7.95 -7.31
CA ALA A 161 8.24 -8.73 -6.15
C ALA A 161 9.39 -9.69 -6.50
N GLU A 162 9.32 -10.42 -7.61
CA GLU A 162 10.38 -11.31 -8.07
C GLU A 162 11.67 -10.54 -8.38
N TYR A 163 11.56 -9.44 -9.13
CA TYR A 163 12.70 -8.58 -9.46
C TYR A 163 13.45 -8.09 -8.22
N LEU A 164 12.72 -7.64 -7.19
CA LEU A 164 13.31 -7.12 -5.96
C LEU A 164 13.97 -8.23 -5.14
N LEU A 165 13.36 -9.42 -5.06
CA LEU A 165 13.97 -10.59 -4.41
C LEU A 165 15.28 -11.01 -5.08
N ASP A 166 15.34 -10.99 -6.42
CA ASP A 166 16.53 -11.31 -7.19
C ASP A 166 17.70 -10.34 -6.93
N ARG A 167 17.39 -9.16 -6.42
CA ARG A 167 18.36 -8.13 -6.04
C ARG A 167 18.66 -8.06 -4.55
N GLY A 168 18.16 -9.03 -3.79
CA GLY A 168 18.48 -9.22 -2.39
C GLY A 168 17.70 -8.33 -1.43
N VAL A 169 16.54 -7.81 -1.85
CA VAL A 169 15.62 -7.17 -0.91
C VAL A 169 15.15 -8.22 0.10
N ASP A 170 15.27 -7.90 1.38
CA ASP A 170 14.87 -8.80 2.45
C ASP A 170 13.32 -8.96 2.46
N PRO A 171 12.78 -10.16 2.16
CA PRO A 171 11.35 -10.39 2.15
C PRO A 171 10.68 -10.29 3.53
N LEU A 172 11.47 -10.33 4.59
CA LEU A 172 11.02 -10.22 5.97
C LEU A 172 11.14 -8.81 6.53
N ALA A 173 11.77 -7.90 5.80
CA ALA A 173 11.82 -6.51 6.21
C ALA A 173 10.40 -6.01 6.46
N GLY A 174 10.11 -5.71 7.73
CA GLY A 174 8.80 -5.25 8.16
C GLY A 174 8.53 -3.82 7.71
N THR A 175 7.28 -3.54 7.47
CA THR A 175 6.80 -2.19 7.28
C THR A 175 6.55 -1.51 8.62
N ARG A 176 6.31 -0.21 8.62
CA ARG A 176 5.89 0.55 9.82
C ARG A 176 4.58 0.05 10.44
N THR A 177 3.80 -0.72 9.68
CA THR A 177 2.57 -1.37 10.14
C THR A 177 2.84 -2.66 10.94
N GLY A 178 4.09 -3.14 11.01
CA GLY A 178 4.46 -4.39 11.67
C GLY A 178 4.07 -5.65 10.91
N MET A 179 3.71 -5.50 9.64
CA MET A 179 3.48 -6.60 8.69
C MET A 179 4.59 -6.59 7.63
N ASN A 180 5.02 -7.74 7.17
CA ASN A 180 5.91 -7.89 6.03
C ASN A 180 5.15 -8.27 4.76
N GLY A 181 5.85 -8.32 3.62
CA GLY A 181 5.25 -8.65 2.33
C GLY A 181 4.50 -9.99 2.33
N PHE A 182 4.95 -11.00 3.09
CA PHE A 182 4.28 -12.29 3.17
C PHE A 182 2.90 -12.19 3.84
N HIS A 183 2.79 -11.46 4.95
CA HIS A 183 1.50 -11.21 5.62
C HIS A 183 0.55 -10.38 4.74
N TYR A 184 1.07 -9.38 4.04
CA TYR A 184 0.27 -8.59 3.10
C TYR A 184 -0.26 -9.41 1.93
N ALA A 185 0.57 -10.29 1.33
CA ALA A 185 0.13 -11.19 0.27
C ALA A 185 -0.96 -12.14 0.77
N ALA A 186 -0.80 -12.70 1.99
CA ALA A 186 -1.77 -13.61 2.60
C ALA A 186 -3.10 -12.91 2.89
N SER A 187 -3.09 -11.69 3.47
CA SER A 187 -4.31 -10.96 3.77
C SER A 187 -5.02 -10.47 2.50
N SER A 188 -4.28 -10.17 1.45
CA SER A 188 -4.83 -9.62 0.21
C SER A 188 -5.21 -10.67 -0.84
N GLY A 189 -5.11 -11.96 -0.53
CA GLY A 189 -5.52 -13.03 -1.44
C GLY A 189 -4.57 -13.20 -2.65
N ARG A 190 -3.26 -12.95 -2.49
CA ARG A 190 -2.28 -12.93 -3.60
C ARG A 190 -1.53 -14.26 -3.72
N LEU A 191 -2.22 -15.28 -4.22
CA LEU A 191 -1.69 -16.65 -4.33
C LEU A 191 -0.39 -16.72 -5.15
N GLY A 192 -0.24 -15.93 -6.23
CA GLY A 192 0.98 -15.88 -7.04
C GLY A 192 2.20 -15.49 -6.20
N VAL A 193 2.10 -14.37 -5.46
CA VAL A 193 3.15 -13.90 -4.54
C VAL A 193 3.44 -14.92 -3.44
N ILE A 194 2.41 -15.53 -2.83
CA ILE A 194 2.60 -16.56 -1.81
C ILE A 194 3.45 -17.72 -2.35
N LYS A 195 3.13 -18.23 -3.55
CA LYS A 195 3.90 -19.28 -4.21
C LYS A 195 5.33 -18.86 -4.52
N LEU A 196 5.52 -17.61 -4.98
CA LEU A 196 6.85 -17.04 -5.21
C LEU A 196 7.68 -17.03 -3.92
N LEU A 197 7.14 -16.54 -2.80
CA LEU A 197 7.83 -16.47 -1.53
C LEU A 197 8.18 -17.87 -0.98
N ILE A 198 7.27 -18.83 -1.08
CA ILE A 198 7.52 -20.23 -0.72
C ILE A 198 8.65 -20.81 -1.59
N ALA A 199 8.62 -20.60 -2.91
CA ALA A 199 9.64 -21.08 -3.83
C ALA A 199 11.04 -20.49 -3.55
N ARG A 200 11.08 -19.28 -2.96
CA ARG A 200 12.32 -18.62 -2.51
C ARG A 200 12.73 -18.99 -1.08
N ASN A 201 12.05 -19.98 -0.47
CA ASN A 201 12.31 -20.47 0.88
C ASN A 201 12.17 -19.39 1.97
N VAL A 202 11.29 -18.40 1.77
CA VAL A 202 10.97 -17.42 2.83
C VAL A 202 10.26 -18.17 3.98
N PRO A 203 10.69 -17.97 5.24
CA PRO A 203 10.12 -18.69 6.38
C PRO A 203 8.62 -18.47 6.52
N VAL A 204 7.85 -19.56 6.54
CA VAL A 204 6.38 -19.53 6.64
C VAL A 204 5.87 -19.27 8.08
N GLU A 205 6.76 -19.41 9.08
CA GLU A 205 6.44 -19.24 10.52
C GLU A 205 6.70 -17.82 11.03
N GLU A 206 7.01 -16.89 10.12
CA GLU A 206 7.23 -15.49 10.50
C GLU A 206 5.97 -14.90 11.11
N LYS A 207 6.14 -14.11 12.19
CA LYS A 207 5.05 -13.51 12.94
C LYS A 207 4.97 -12.00 12.69
N ASN A 208 3.75 -11.49 12.54
CA ASN A 208 3.49 -10.05 12.51
C ASN A 208 3.51 -9.46 13.93
N MET A 209 3.38 -8.13 14.04
CA MET A 209 3.35 -7.42 15.32
C MET A 209 2.24 -7.88 16.30
N TYR A 210 1.22 -8.56 15.81
CA TYR A 210 0.13 -9.11 16.61
C TYR A 210 0.39 -10.55 17.03
N GLY A 211 1.55 -11.12 16.68
CA GLY A 211 1.92 -12.51 16.94
C GLY A 211 1.29 -13.54 16.00
N GLY A 212 0.58 -13.10 14.97
CA GLY A 212 -0.02 -13.97 13.96
C GLY A 212 0.98 -14.46 12.93
N THR A 213 1.00 -15.77 12.64
CA THR A 213 1.76 -16.33 11.52
C THR A 213 1.11 -15.98 10.17
N VAL A 214 1.81 -16.23 9.07
CA VAL A 214 1.26 -16.05 7.71
C VAL A 214 0.02 -16.92 7.49
N LEU A 215 0.03 -18.18 8.00
CA LEU A 215 -1.14 -19.05 7.96
C LEU A 215 -2.29 -18.49 8.80
N GLY A 216 -2.01 -18.00 10.01
CA GLY A 216 -3.02 -17.38 10.87
C GLY A 216 -3.65 -16.15 10.21
N GLN A 217 -2.85 -15.31 9.54
CA GLN A 217 -3.32 -14.17 8.76
C GLN A 217 -4.23 -14.61 7.61
N ALA A 218 -3.84 -15.64 6.84
CA ALA A 218 -4.65 -16.15 5.73
C ALA A 218 -5.99 -16.70 6.20
N LEU A 219 -6.00 -17.47 7.30
CA LEU A 219 -7.23 -18.00 7.91
C LEU A 219 -8.16 -16.89 8.39
N TRP A 220 -7.63 -15.88 9.08
CA TRP A 220 -8.41 -14.74 9.53
C TRP A 220 -9.03 -13.97 8.36
N SER A 221 -8.24 -13.71 7.32
CA SER A 221 -8.69 -12.96 6.15
C SER A 221 -9.71 -13.73 5.32
N ALA A 222 -9.61 -15.07 5.27
CA ALA A 222 -10.61 -15.93 4.60
C ALA A 222 -12.02 -15.80 5.22
N VAL A 223 -12.09 -15.49 6.52
CA VAL A 223 -13.36 -15.28 7.24
C VAL A 223 -13.87 -13.84 7.06
N HIS A 224 -12.97 -12.82 7.10
CA HIS A 224 -13.38 -11.43 7.29
C HIS A 224 -13.25 -10.57 6.04
N GLU A 225 -12.40 -10.93 5.07
CA GLU A 225 -12.06 -10.02 3.97
C GLU A 225 -12.66 -10.38 2.60
N HIS A 226 -13.36 -11.49 2.45
CA HIS A 226 -14.11 -11.91 1.24
C HIS A 226 -13.34 -11.78 -0.08
N LYS A 227 -12.01 -11.97 -0.06
CA LYS A 227 -11.18 -11.91 -1.25
C LYS A 227 -10.99 -13.31 -1.85
N ASN A 228 -10.65 -13.33 -3.14
CA ASN A 228 -10.41 -14.56 -3.86
C ASN A 228 -9.10 -15.24 -3.38
N ASP A 229 -9.00 -16.56 -3.61
CA ASP A 229 -7.81 -17.40 -3.46
C ASP A 229 -7.31 -17.70 -2.03
N HIS A 230 -7.99 -17.27 -0.97
CA HIS A 230 -7.57 -17.62 0.39
C HIS A 230 -7.50 -19.14 0.63
N ALA A 231 -8.40 -19.93 0.04
CA ALA A 231 -8.31 -21.39 0.13
C ALA A 231 -7.01 -21.92 -0.46
N GLY A 232 -6.65 -21.47 -1.67
CA GLY A 232 -5.40 -21.85 -2.33
C GLY A 232 -4.14 -21.38 -1.57
N ILE A 233 -4.21 -20.21 -0.92
CA ILE A 233 -3.13 -19.68 -0.07
C ILE A 233 -2.94 -20.59 1.15
N ILE A 234 -4.01 -20.91 1.86
CA ILE A 234 -3.97 -21.76 3.05
C ILE A 234 -3.43 -23.17 2.70
N GLU A 235 -3.91 -23.75 1.59
CA GLU A 235 -3.40 -25.02 1.06
C GLU A 235 -1.89 -24.95 0.79
N ALA A 236 -1.43 -23.93 0.06
CA ALA A 236 -0.01 -23.76 -0.28
C ALA A 236 0.88 -23.58 0.97
N LEU A 237 0.43 -22.82 1.97
CA LEU A 237 1.16 -22.63 3.22
C LEU A 237 1.25 -23.93 4.02
N ILE A 238 0.16 -24.69 4.11
CA ILE A 238 0.13 -26.01 4.78
C ILE A 238 1.04 -27.00 4.05
N GLU A 239 1.02 -27.03 2.72
CA GLU A 239 1.92 -27.85 1.90
C GLU A 239 3.38 -27.48 2.11
N ALA A 240 3.69 -26.19 2.23
CA ALA A 240 5.03 -25.68 2.53
C ALA A 240 5.50 -25.97 3.96
N GLY A 241 4.63 -26.50 4.82
CA GLY A 241 5.00 -26.91 6.17
C GLY A 241 4.57 -25.98 7.28
N ALA A 242 3.72 -25.00 7.01
CA ALA A 242 3.19 -24.12 8.04
C ALA A 242 2.57 -24.91 9.19
N TYR A 243 2.92 -24.51 10.42
CA TYR A 243 2.43 -25.16 11.63
C TYR A 243 0.97 -24.80 11.89
N ILE A 244 0.16 -25.82 12.07
CA ILE A 244 -1.25 -25.68 12.44
C ILE A 244 -1.34 -25.70 13.97
N GLU A 245 -1.62 -24.56 14.56
CA GLU A 245 -1.75 -24.43 16.02
C GLU A 245 -2.89 -25.30 16.56
N PRO A 246 -2.74 -25.86 17.80
CA PRO A 246 -3.82 -26.56 18.45
C PRO A 246 -5.08 -25.71 18.57
N GLY A 247 -6.24 -26.27 18.26
CA GLY A 247 -7.52 -25.55 18.27
C GLY A 247 -7.86 -24.81 16.96
N THR A 248 -6.93 -24.72 15.99
CA THR A 248 -7.21 -24.04 14.70
C THR A 248 -8.34 -24.71 13.93
N ARG A 249 -8.45 -26.04 13.98
CA ARG A 249 -9.50 -26.80 13.27
C ARG A 249 -10.87 -26.53 13.88
N GLU A 250 -10.95 -26.64 15.20
CA GLU A 250 -12.16 -26.36 15.97
C GLU A 250 -12.61 -24.92 15.74
N TRP A 251 -11.68 -23.99 15.82
CA TRP A 251 -11.96 -22.57 15.51
C TRP A 251 -12.49 -22.42 14.09
N TRP A 252 -11.86 -23.05 13.06
CA TRP A 252 -12.30 -22.93 11.67
C TRP A 252 -13.72 -23.52 11.46
N ASP A 253 -14.02 -24.65 12.09
CA ASP A 253 -15.33 -25.29 11.96
C ASP A 253 -16.47 -24.41 12.52
N GLU A 254 -16.18 -23.56 13.50
CA GLU A 254 -17.13 -22.62 14.11
C GLU A 254 -17.31 -21.31 13.30
N GLN A 255 -16.40 -20.98 12.38
CA GLN A 255 -16.48 -19.72 11.63
C GLN A 255 -17.59 -19.75 10.57
N ASP A 256 -18.26 -18.60 10.38
CA ASP A 256 -19.15 -18.35 9.24
C ASP A 256 -18.30 -17.83 8.07
N VAL A 257 -17.92 -18.74 7.17
CA VAL A 257 -17.09 -18.42 6.00
C VAL A 257 -18.01 -18.15 4.81
N PRO A 258 -17.85 -17.01 4.11
CA PRO A 258 -18.78 -16.59 3.05
C PRO A 258 -18.90 -17.54 1.86
N SER A 259 -17.89 -18.38 1.64
CA SER A 259 -17.85 -19.37 0.56
C SER A 259 -17.84 -20.78 1.11
N ASP A 260 -18.88 -21.56 0.80
CA ASP A 260 -18.95 -22.99 1.15
C ASP A 260 -17.77 -23.77 0.57
N GLU A 261 -17.32 -23.44 -0.63
CA GLU A 261 -16.15 -24.04 -1.26
C GLU A 261 -14.88 -23.77 -0.46
N THR A 262 -14.65 -22.50 -0.08
CA THR A 262 -13.51 -22.13 0.76
C THR A 262 -13.57 -22.84 2.10
N LYS A 263 -14.75 -22.86 2.74
CA LYS A 263 -14.98 -23.57 4.02
C LYS A 263 -14.56 -25.02 3.93
N ARG A 264 -15.03 -25.72 2.90
CA ARG A 264 -14.75 -27.15 2.68
C ARG A 264 -13.28 -27.43 2.38
N ARG A 265 -12.68 -26.70 1.43
CA ARG A 265 -11.28 -26.88 1.01
C ARG A 265 -10.31 -26.67 2.18
N VAL A 266 -10.48 -25.60 2.93
CA VAL A 266 -9.64 -25.31 4.10
C VAL A 266 -9.82 -26.35 5.20
N ALA A 267 -11.06 -26.79 5.50
CA ALA A 267 -11.30 -27.85 6.46
C ALA A 267 -10.60 -29.17 6.05
N GLU A 268 -10.56 -29.48 4.76
CA GLU A 268 -9.84 -30.63 4.24
C GLU A 268 -8.32 -30.48 4.40
N ALA A 269 -7.75 -29.34 4.00
CA ALA A 269 -6.32 -29.04 4.12
C ALA A 269 -5.85 -29.11 5.59
N LEU A 270 -6.62 -28.56 6.52
CA LEU A 270 -6.33 -28.61 7.95
C LEU A 270 -6.37 -30.06 8.53
N ARG A 271 -7.06 -31.00 7.91
CA ARG A 271 -7.14 -32.42 8.36
C ARG A 271 -6.01 -33.29 7.84
N LEU A 272 -5.44 -32.94 6.66
CA LEU A 272 -4.44 -33.79 5.99
C LEU A 272 -3.08 -33.84 6.70
N ARG A 273 -2.76 -32.86 7.54
CA ARG A 273 -1.54 -32.87 8.37
C ARG A 273 -1.88 -33.07 9.84
N ARG A 274 -1.42 -34.22 10.36
CA ARG A 274 -1.44 -34.58 11.80
C ARG A 274 -0.14 -34.16 12.46
#